data_7686554cce2163aa66227b50f9d24cb8
#
_entry.id   7686554cce2163aa66227b50f9d24cb8
#
_cell.length_a   1.000
_cell.length_b   1.000
_cell.length_c   1.000
_cell.angle_alpha   90.00
_cell.angle_beta   90.00
_cell.angle_gamma   90.00
#
_symmetry.space_group_name_H-M   'P 1'
#
loop_
_entity.id
_entity.type
_entity.pdbx_description
1 polymer ?
#
loop_
_entity_poly.entity_id
_entity_poly.type
_entity_poly.pdbx_seq_one_letter_code
_entity_poly.pdbx_strand_id
1 'polypeptide(L)'
;MIDPVRGHRHNGAMWARGVRWLLVGATCTLIGAATSAAAQATRSADYEIGPGDVLKVVVLGQADMTGSFAVGPDGMVGFPILGNVKASENTTLELERKLTVLLADGILKRPQVTVTVGEYGSQRVFVTGAVQRPGQYSLKADRTLLALLGDVGALGADVGHEVIVVRPPAGAATASGPAVPLSLTEEPGAAPPVEAPSTETPPATTPAEPATPPSGIPGLPFVAPGSEVFRISLLELQSGNPEKNITLRAGDTVYFPKAAQVYVMGSVARPGPYRYQEGMTVLQALTLAGGATERGSAGRTKVVRIVNGRKVEKKVKATDLVLPEDTLMVPERFF
;
A
#
# COMPACT_ATOMS: atom_id res chain seq x y z
N MET A 1 81.65 -34.47 -29.43
CA MET A 1 81.99 -33.30 -30.22
C MET A 1 81.17 -32.16 -29.71
N ILE A 2 81.80 -31.30 -28.95
CA ILE A 2 81.58 -29.86 -28.73
C ILE A 2 80.31 -29.48 -27.91
N ASP A 3 80.51 -29.21 -26.77
CA ASP A 3 80.43 -28.10 -25.83
C ASP A 3 79.84 -26.77 -26.35
N PRO A 4 79.72 -25.77 -25.46
CA PRO A 4 79.20 -25.61 -24.09
C PRO A 4 78.39 -24.33 -23.82
N VAL A 5 78.03 -24.08 -22.56
CA VAL A 5 78.21 -22.82 -21.84
C VAL A 5 77.08 -21.76 -21.78
N ARG A 6 76.92 -21.33 -20.56
CA ARG A 6 76.48 -20.06 -19.94
C ARG A 6 75.00 -20.03 -19.55
N GLY A 7 74.66 -20.02 -18.33
CA GLY A 7 75.19 -19.19 -17.22
C GLY A 7 74.52 -17.83 -17.24
N HIS A 8 73.40 -17.65 -16.46
CA HIS A 8 73.15 -16.33 -15.88
C HIS A 8 72.35 -16.47 -14.61
N ARG A 9 73.01 -16.05 -13.54
CA ARG A 9 72.39 -15.63 -12.28
C ARG A 9 71.54 -14.43 -12.53
N HIS A 10 70.37 -14.33 -11.94
CA HIS A 10 69.75 -13.11 -11.43
C HIS A 10 68.67 -13.54 -10.43
N ASN A 11 68.97 -13.33 -9.21
CA ASN A 11 68.52 -12.28 -8.28
C ASN A 11 67.12 -12.56 -7.70
N GLY A 12 67.22 -13.09 -6.51
CA GLY A 12 66.16 -13.02 -5.49
C GLY A 12 65.90 -11.57 -5.11
N ALA A 13 64.76 -11.07 -5.48
CA ALA A 13 64.17 -9.84 -4.91
C ALA A 13 62.69 -9.69 -5.30
N MET A 14 61.87 -10.73 -5.11
CA MET A 14 60.42 -10.62 -5.39
C MET A 14 59.48 -11.27 -4.35
N TRP A 15 60.03 -11.50 -3.15
CA TRP A 15 59.19 -12.11 -2.09
C TRP A 15 58.79 -11.15 -0.95
N ALA A 16 59.21 -9.88 -0.99
CA ALA A 16 58.93 -8.93 0.10
C ALA A 16 57.71 -8.01 -0.12
N ARG A 17 56.99 -8.12 -1.26
CA ARG A 17 55.83 -7.24 -1.57
C ARG A 17 54.46 -7.89 -1.39
N GLY A 18 54.39 -9.20 -1.20
CA GLY A 18 53.10 -9.92 -1.08
C GLY A 18 52.49 -9.94 0.32
N VAL A 19 53.27 -9.72 1.35
CA VAL A 19 52.81 -9.88 2.76
C VAL A 19 52.18 -8.60 3.35
N ARG A 20 52.43 -7.44 2.75
CA ARG A 20 51.84 -6.15 3.26
C ARG A 20 50.40 -5.89 2.85
N TRP A 21 49.87 -6.60 1.86
CA TRP A 21 48.47 -6.42 1.40
C TRP A 21 47.47 -7.32 2.12
N LEU A 22 47.89 -8.38 2.76
CA LEU A 22 47.02 -9.31 3.50
C LEU A 22 46.66 -8.82 4.90
N LEU A 23 47.39 -7.86 5.47
CA LEU A 23 47.08 -7.30 6.80
C LEU A 23 46.17 -6.07 6.75
N VAL A 24 45.99 -5.43 5.59
CA VAL A 24 45.09 -4.28 5.43
C VAL A 24 43.67 -4.75 5.07
N GLY A 25 43.52 -5.95 4.49
CA GLY A 25 42.19 -6.54 4.15
C GLY A 25 41.44 -7.12 5.35
N ALA A 26 42.13 -7.52 6.41
CA ALA A 26 41.49 -8.17 7.56
C ALA A 26 40.93 -7.17 8.59
N THR A 27 41.38 -5.92 8.58
CA THR A 27 40.87 -4.88 9.51
C THR A 27 39.65 -4.13 8.98
N CYS A 28 39.36 -4.15 7.68
CA CYS A 28 38.18 -3.51 7.11
C CYS A 28 36.89 -4.34 7.23
N THR A 29 37.01 -5.67 7.37
CA THR A 29 35.82 -6.55 7.47
C THR A 29 35.20 -6.61 8.86
N LEU A 30 35.91 -6.18 9.91
CA LEU A 30 35.37 -6.17 11.28
C LEU A 30 34.63 -4.88 11.65
N ILE A 31 34.77 -3.79 10.88
CA ILE A 31 34.08 -2.52 11.16
C ILE A 31 32.71 -2.47 10.48
N GLY A 32 32.46 -3.28 9.44
CA GLY A 32 31.19 -3.33 8.71
C GLY A 32 30.07 -4.07 9.41
N ALA A 33 30.37 -4.95 10.38
CA ALA A 33 29.33 -5.75 11.05
C ALA A 33 28.72 -5.05 12.28
N ALA A 34 29.38 -4.05 12.85
CA ALA A 34 28.89 -3.35 14.03
C ALA A 34 27.85 -2.24 13.71
N THR A 35 27.85 -1.72 12.48
CA THR A 35 26.91 -0.67 12.06
C THR A 35 25.54 -1.18 11.68
N SER A 36 25.41 -2.45 11.29
CA SER A 36 24.10 -3.04 10.96
C SER A 36 23.21 -3.35 12.17
N ALA A 37 23.82 -3.63 13.33
CA ALA A 37 23.05 -3.93 14.55
C ALA A 37 22.47 -2.67 15.20
N ALA A 38 23.12 -1.52 15.07
CA ALA A 38 22.63 -0.25 15.60
C ALA A 38 21.45 0.31 14.81
N ALA A 39 21.36 0.03 13.50
CA ALA A 39 20.27 0.50 12.64
C ALA A 39 18.95 -0.29 12.85
N GLN A 40 18.99 -1.48 13.41
CA GLN A 40 17.79 -2.27 13.74
C GLN A 40 17.22 -1.92 15.12
N ALA A 41 18.04 -1.46 16.06
CA ALA A 41 17.60 -1.07 17.39
C ALA A 41 16.83 0.28 17.41
N THR A 42 17.07 1.15 16.44
CA THR A 42 16.41 2.46 16.34
C THR A 42 14.98 2.40 15.78
N ARG A 43 14.62 1.32 15.07
CA ARG A 43 13.28 1.21 14.43
C ARG A 43 12.14 0.91 15.41
N SER A 44 12.43 0.30 16.55
CA SER A 44 11.42 0.02 17.58
C SER A 44 11.18 1.22 18.51
N ALA A 45 12.04 2.24 18.49
CA ALA A 45 11.93 3.41 19.34
C ALA A 45 10.95 4.48 18.82
N ASP A 46 10.55 4.39 17.56
CA ASP A 46 9.73 5.42 16.90
C ASP A 46 8.22 5.13 16.90
N TYR A 47 7.76 4.04 17.55
CA TYR A 47 6.34 3.77 17.65
C TYR A 47 5.72 4.64 18.75
N GLU A 48 4.83 5.52 18.34
CA GLU A 48 4.05 6.37 19.21
C GLU A 48 2.80 5.62 19.67
N ILE A 49 2.68 5.44 20.97
CA ILE A 49 1.56 4.73 21.59
C ILE A 49 0.29 5.57 21.44
N GLY A 50 -0.80 4.93 21.07
CA GLY A 50 -2.09 5.58 20.92
C GLY A 50 -3.25 4.82 21.58
N PRO A 51 -4.44 5.44 21.63
CA PRO A 51 -5.63 4.80 22.17
C PRO A 51 -5.99 3.50 21.44
N GLY A 52 -6.30 2.45 22.20
CA GLY A 52 -6.62 1.13 21.66
C GLY A 52 -5.45 0.18 21.51
N ASP A 53 -4.22 0.61 21.81
CA ASP A 53 -3.05 -0.26 21.88
C ASP A 53 -3.10 -1.13 23.15
N VAL A 54 -2.54 -2.34 23.09
CA VAL A 54 -2.32 -3.18 24.25
C VAL A 54 -0.83 -3.26 24.51
N LEU A 55 -0.41 -2.75 25.66
CA LEU A 55 0.99 -2.74 26.09
C LEU A 55 1.27 -3.93 27.00
N LYS A 56 2.35 -4.64 26.72
CA LYS A 56 2.90 -5.67 27.59
C LYS A 56 4.00 -5.03 28.43
N VAL A 57 3.76 -4.88 29.72
CA VAL A 57 4.72 -4.31 30.67
C VAL A 57 5.26 -5.42 31.54
N VAL A 58 6.58 -5.51 31.65
CA VAL A 58 7.29 -6.46 32.50
C VAL A 58 8.10 -5.67 33.50
N VAL A 59 7.82 -5.88 34.80
CA VAL A 59 8.59 -5.32 35.91
C VAL A 59 9.40 -6.43 36.57
N LEU A 60 10.70 -6.35 36.45
CA LEU A 60 11.59 -7.43 36.94
C LEU A 60 11.43 -7.62 38.44
N GLY A 61 11.16 -8.87 38.86
CA GLY A 61 10.97 -9.24 40.25
C GLY A 61 9.60 -8.88 40.85
N GLN A 62 8.65 -8.39 40.05
CA GLN A 62 7.29 -8.02 40.48
C GLN A 62 6.25 -8.63 39.52
N ALA A 63 5.76 -9.81 39.88
CA ALA A 63 4.74 -10.51 39.07
C ALA A 63 3.41 -9.76 39.04
N ASP A 64 3.05 -9.13 40.15
CA ASP A 64 1.78 -8.39 40.33
C ASP A 64 1.69 -7.11 39.48
N MET A 65 2.84 -6.58 39.02
CA MET A 65 2.94 -5.42 38.15
C MET A 65 3.27 -5.79 36.68
N THR A 66 3.42 -7.07 36.39
CA THR A 66 3.72 -7.60 35.06
C THR A 66 2.43 -8.06 34.40
N GLY A 67 2.13 -7.55 33.21
CA GLY A 67 0.88 -7.91 32.51
C GLY A 67 0.69 -7.19 31.19
N SER A 68 -0.51 -7.39 30.63
CA SER A 68 -0.98 -6.67 29.45
C SER A 68 -1.98 -5.61 29.86
N PHE A 69 -1.75 -4.38 29.43
CA PHE A 69 -2.54 -3.21 29.79
C PHE A 69 -3.04 -2.51 28.54
N ALA A 70 -4.35 -2.33 28.43
CA ALA A 70 -4.94 -1.62 27.32
C ALA A 70 -4.86 -0.09 27.52
N VAL A 71 -4.55 0.62 26.45
CA VAL A 71 -4.60 2.09 26.43
C VAL A 71 -6.05 2.52 26.19
N GLY A 72 -6.60 3.24 27.14
CA GLY A 72 -7.97 3.77 27.07
C GLY A 72 -8.16 4.81 25.94
N PRO A 73 -9.41 5.17 25.62
CA PRO A 73 -9.71 6.21 24.64
C PRO A 73 -9.20 7.60 25.04
N ASP A 74 -8.97 7.81 26.34
CA ASP A 74 -8.34 9.00 26.93
C ASP A 74 -6.81 8.99 26.81
N GLY A 75 -6.22 7.93 26.26
CA GLY A 75 -4.79 7.75 26.15
C GLY A 75 -4.10 7.36 27.46
N MET A 76 -4.87 6.98 28.48
CA MET A 76 -4.36 6.55 29.76
C MET A 76 -4.27 5.02 29.85
N VAL A 77 -3.33 4.54 30.64
CA VAL A 77 -3.17 3.13 31.01
C VAL A 77 -3.38 3.00 32.52
N GLY A 78 -4.30 2.13 32.92
CA GLY A 78 -4.48 1.75 34.32
C GLY A 78 -3.36 0.80 34.76
N PHE A 79 -2.40 1.31 35.51
CA PHE A 79 -1.27 0.52 36.00
C PHE A 79 -1.44 0.21 37.50
N PRO A 80 -1.18 -1.03 37.95
CA PRO A 80 -1.26 -1.39 39.36
C PRO A 80 -0.44 -0.43 40.24
N ILE A 81 -0.99 -0.03 41.36
CA ILE A 81 -0.36 0.85 42.36
C ILE A 81 -0.19 2.31 41.89
N LEU A 82 0.18 2.56 40.62
CA LEU A 82 0.36 3.92 40.10
C LEU A 82 -0.95 4.58 39.66
N GLY A 83 -2.02 3.79 39.43
CA GLY A 83 -3.27 4.30 38.88
C GLY A 83 -3.17 4.61 37.39
N ASN A 84 -3.83 5.68 36.94
CA ASN A 84 -3.86 6.06 35.53
C ASN A 84 -2.59 6.82 35.13
N VAL A 85 -1.85 6.28 34.17
CA VAL A 85 -0.64 6.87 33.62
C VAL A 85 -0.87 7.24 32.17
N LYS A 86 -0.55 8.46 31.74
CA LYS A 86 -0.65 8.88 30.34
C LYS A 86 0.39 8.11 29.53
N ALA A 87 -0.09 7.25 28.62
CA ALA A 87 0.73 6.44 27.70
C ALA A 87 0.71 7.00 26.28
N SER A 88 -0.40 7.60 25.83
CA SER A 88 -0.49 8.20 24.50
C SER A 88 0.53 9.31 24.29
N GLU A 89 0.92 9.55 23.02
CA GLU A 89 1.92 10.55 22.62
C GLU A 89 3.34 10.29 23.18
N ASN A 90 3.56 9.13 23.80
CA ASN A 90 4.89 8.68 24.21
C ASN A 90 5.32 7.50 23.36
N THR A 91 6.60 7.37 23.15
CA THR A 91 7.19 6.14 22.62
C THR A 91 7.25 5.07 23.69
N THR A 92 7.42 3.80 23.29
CA THR A 92 7.59 2.70 24.26
C THR A 92 8.74 2.97 25.23
N LEU A 93 9.85 3.54 24.73
CA LEU A 93 11.03 3.87 25.54
C LEU A 93 10.77 5.02 26.53
N GLU A 94 10.01 6.04 26.11
CA GLU A 94 9.64 7.15 26.99
C GLU A 94 8.70 6.71 28.09
N LEU A 95 7.71 5.85 27.76
CA LEU A 95 6.82 5.27 28.75
C LEU A 95 7.58 4.38 29.74
N GLU A 96 8.55 3.58 29.27
CA GLU A 96 9.43 2.76 30.11
C GLU A 96 10.19 3.62 31.14
N ARG A 97 10.80 4.72 30.67
CA ARG A 97 11.50 5.67 31.56
C ARG A 97 10.55 6.32 32.55
N LYS A 98 9.36 6.74 32.09
CA LYS A 98 8.33 7.36 32.92
C LYS A 98 7.85 6.40 34.01
N LEU A 99 7.53 5.15 33.66
CA LEU A 99 7.13 4.13 34.64
C LEU A 99 8.27 3.83 35.63
N THR A 100 9.52 3.75 35.13
CA THR A 100 10.68 3.54 36.00
C THR A 100 10.84 4.64 37.04
N VAL A 101 10.67 5.92 36.67
CA VAL A 101 10.74 7.06 37.60
C VAL A 101 9.60 7.00 38.59
N LEU A 102 8.35 6.76 38.14
CA LEU A 102 7.18 6.69 39.02
C LEU A 102 7.28 5.53 40.03
N LEU A 103 7.80 4.37 39.60
CA LEU A 103 7.99 3.21 40.49
C LEU A 103 9.16 3.40 41.46
N ALA A 104 10.17 4.20 41.11
CA ALA A 104 11.29 4.52 41.98
C ALA A 104 10.88 5.51 43.11
N ASP A 105 9.79 6.25 42.91
CA ASP A 105 9.26 7.20 43.88
C ASP A 105 8.48 6.49 45.00
N GLY A 106 9.22 5.90 45.93
CA GLY A 106 8.71 5.28 47.15
C GLY A 106 8.14 3.86 47.03
N ILE A 107 8.09 3.25 45.84
CA ILE A 107 7.53 1.90 45.66
C ILE A 107 8.65 0.85 45.51
N LEU A 108 9.63 1.06 44.61
CA LEU A 108 10.72 0.11 44.35
C LEU A 108 12.08 0.82 44.39
N LYS A 109 13.08 0.22 45.07
CA LYS A 109 14.43 0.82 45.17
C LYS A 109 15.18 0.91 43.84
N ARG A 110 15.00 -0.06 42.92
CA ARG A 110 15.64 -0.13 41.60
C ARG A 110 14.71 -0.82 40.63
N PRO A 111 13.64 -0.15 40.18
CA PRO A 111 12.74 -0.81 39.20
C PRO A 111 13.40 -0.97 37.86
N GLN A 112 13.24 -2.16 37.28
CA GLN A 112 13.59 -2.44 35.88
C GLN A 112 12.30 -2.75 35.16
N VAL A 113 11.88 -1.83 34.28
CA VAL A 113 10.64 -1.90 33.52
C VAL A 113 10.97 -2.09 32.06
N THR A 114 10.30 -3.01 31.42
CA THR A 114 10.35 -3.19 29.96
C THR A 114 8.93 -3.06 29.41
N VAL A 115 8.76 -2.18 28.44
CA VAL A 115 7.47 -1.92 27.78
C VAL A 115 7.58 -2.36 26.32
N THR A 116 6.68 -3.27 25.92
CA THR A 116 6.54 -3.70 24.52
C THR A 116 5.09 -3.57 24.08
N VAL A 117 4.84 -3.31 22.80
CA VAL A 117 3.49 -3.33 22.26
C VAL A 117 3.10 -4.76 21.98
N GLY A 118 2.07 -5.24 22.66
CA GLY A 118 1.48 -6.57 22.46
C GLY A 118 0.54 -6.59 21.27
N GLU A 119 -0.37 -5.59 21.20
CA GLU A 119 -1.31 -5.43 20.09
C GLU A 119 -1.33 -3.97 19.64
N TYR A 120 -1.20 -3.77 18.32
CA TYR A 120 -1.23 -2.46 17.68
C TYR A 120 -2.67 -2.13 17.29
N GLY A 121 -3.35 -1.33 18.09
CA GLY A 121 -4.76 -0.97 17.91
C GLY A 121 -4.99 0.46 17.44
N SER A 122 -4.05 1.37 17.75
CA SER A 122 -4.23 2.81 17.53
C SER A 122 -3.97 3.24 16.09
N GLN A 123 -3.03 2.59 15.42
CA GLN A 123 -2.60 2.98 14.08
C GLN A 123 -3.09 1.96 13.06
N ARG A 124 -4.20 2.28 12.42
CA ARG A 124 -4.84 1.40 11.43
C ARG A 124 -4.89 2.06 10.07
N VAL A 125 -4.74 1.25 9.04
CA VAL A 125 -4.94 1.62 7.63
C VAL A 125 -6.02 0.75 7.03
N PHE A 126 -6.71 1.28 6.03
CA PHE A 126 -7.74 0.57 5.31
C PHE A 126 -7.16 0.08 3.98
N VAL A 127 -7.31 -1.21 3.70
CA VAL A 127 -6.89 -1.81 2.43
C VAL A 127 -8.13 -2.26 1.68
N THR A 128 -8.28 -1.77 0.44
CA THR A 128 -9.44 -2.07 -0.41
C THR A 128 -9.02 -2.37 -1.85
N GLY A 129 -9.95 -2.90 -2.66
CA GLY A 129 -9.73 -3.16 -4.08
C GLY A 129 -9.39 -4.61 -4.40
N ALA A 130 -8.52 -4.82 -5.39
CA ALA A 130 -8.19 -6.14 -5.92
C ALA A 130 -7.16 -6.90 -5.07
N VAL A 131 -7.44 -7.08 -3.79
CA VAL A 131 -6.65 -7.85 -2.83
C VAL A 131 -7.44 -9.05 -2.34
N GLN A 132 -6.74 -10.10 -1.89
CA GLN A 132 -7.42 -11.30 -1.39
C GLN A 132 -8.14 -11.06 -0.07
N ARG A 133 -7.59 -10.22 0.79
CA ARG A 133 -8.14 -9.90 2.11
C ARG A 133 -8.25 -8.38 2.26
N PRO A 134 -9.32 -7.77 1.77
CA PRO A 134 -9.60 -6.37 2.05
C PRO A 134 -9.99 -6.21 3.53
N GLY A 135 -9.67 -5.06 4.12
CA GLY A 135 -10.01 -4.79 5.52
C GLY A 135 -9.08 -3.80 6.19
N GLN A 136 -9.17 -3.77 7.52
CA GLN A 136 -8.30 -2.94 8.35
C GLN A 136 -7.03 -3.70 8.71
N TYR A 137 -5.90 -3.02 8.62
CA TYR A 137 -4.59 -3.53 8.99
C TYR A 137 -3.94 -2.59 10.01
N SER A 138 -3.36 -3.17 11.06
CA SER A 138 -2.63 -2.40 12.06
C SER A 138 -1.21 -2.13 11.57
N LEU A 139 -0.79 -0.86 11.65
CA LEU A 139 0.58 -0.49 11.35
C LEU A 139 1.48 -0.85 12.54
N LYS A 140 2.47 -1.68 12.27
CA LYS A 140 3.53 -2.04 13.22
C LYS A 140 4.65 -0.98 13.18
N ALA A 141 5.76 -1.25 13.85
CA ALA A 141 6.93 -0.37 13.84
C ALA A 141 7.41 0.00 12.42
N ASP A 142 7.34 -0.94 11.48
CA ASP A 142 7.61 -0.70 10.06
C ASP A 142 6.35 -0.19 9.35
N ARG A 143 6.14 1.12 9.37
CA ARG A 143 4.95 1.79 8.78
C ARG A 143 5.09 2.00 7.27
N THR A 144 5.75 1.11 6.54
CA THR A 144 5.97 1.28 5.11
C THR A 144 4.92 0.55 4.28
N LEU A 145 4.66 1.06 3.07
CA LEU A 145 3.74 0.42 2.13
C LEU A 145 4.19 -1.01 1.78
N LEU A 146 5.51 -1.24 1.68
CA LEU A 146 6.05 -2.57 1.39
C LEU A 146 5.82 -3.57 2.55
N ALA A 147 5.96 -3.11 3.80
CA ALA A 147 5.66 -3.94 4.97
C ALA A 147 4.17 -4.29 5.03
N LEU A 148 3.28 -3.32 4.76
CA LEU A 148 1.83 -3.57 4.66
C LEU A 148 1.52 -4.60 3.57
N LEU A 149 2.18 -4.52 2.42
CA LEU A 149 1.99 -5.47 1.32
C LEU A 149 2.33 -6.91 1.75
N GLY A 150 3.36 -7.08 2.59
CA GLY A 150 3.71 -8.36 3.21
C GLY A 150 2.61 -8.89 4.13
N ASP A 151 1.98 -8.03 4.93
CA ASP A 151 0.88 -8.41 5.85
C ASP A 151 -0.44 -8.68 5.11
N VAL A 152 -0.75 -7.93 4.05
CA VAL A 152 -1.92 -8.16 3.17
C VAL A 152 -1.82 -9.50 2.44
N GLY A 153 -0.58 -9.93 2.13
CA GLY A 153 -0.30 -11.19 1.46
C GLY A 153 -0.47 -11.11 -0.06
N ALA A 154 -0.97 -12.20 -0.65
CA ALA A 154 -1.07 -12.28 -2.10
C ALA A 154 -2.09 -11.26 -2.65
N LEU A 155 -1.65 -10.53 -3.66
CA LEU A 155 -2.51 -9.67 -4.45
C LEU A 155 -3.41 -10.53 -5.34
N GLY A 156 -4.58 -10.03 -5.67
CA GLY A 156 -5.49 -10.70 -6.61
C GLY A 156 -4.83 -10.85 -8.00
N ALA A 157 -5.20 -11.89 -8.72
CA ALA A 157 -4.72 -12.09 -10.09
C ALA A 157 -5.05 -10.90 -11.02
N ASP A 158 -6.13 -10.20 -10.70
CA ASP A 158 -6.64 -9.06 -11.46
C ASP A 158 -6.16 -7.69 -10.93
N VAL A 159 -5.14 -7.65 -10.07
CA VAL A 159 -4.61 -6.39 -9.54
C VAL A 159 -3.93 -5.58 -10.65
N GLY A 160 -4.12 -4.28 -10.64
CA GLY A 160 -3.47 -3.34 -11.54
C GLY A 160 -1.97 -3.17 -11.25
N HIS A 161 -1.33 -2.33 -12.05
CA HIS A 161 0.10 -2.05 -11.90
C HIS A 161 0.41 -0.93 -10.91
N GLU A 162 -0.61 -0.25 -10.42
CA GLU A 162 -0.51 0.89 -9.52
C GLU A 162 -1.19 0.61 -8.19
N VAL A 163 -0.67 1.21 -7.12
CA VAL A 163 -1.30 1.32 -5.81
C VAL A 163 -1.61 2.78 -5.56
N ILE A 164 -2.80 3.06 -5.07
CA ILE A 164 -3.24 4.41 -4.76
C ILE A 164 -3.37 4.52 -3.25
N VAL A 165 -2.61 5.41 -2.64
CA VAL A 165 -2.72 5.73 -1.21
C VAL A 165 -3.40 7.07 -1.07
N VAL A 166 -4.52 7.07 -0.36
CA VAL A 166 -5.31 8.26 -0.05
C VAL A 166 -5.11 8.58 1.42
N ARG A 167 -4.55 9.73 1.69
CA ARG A 167 -4.33 10.26 3.03
C ARG A 167 -5.38 11.31 3.34
N PRO A 168 -6.22 11.11 4.36
CA PRO A 168 -7.18 12.11 4.77
C PRO A 168 -6.49 13.36 5.32
N PRO A 169 -7.12 14.53 5.25
CA PRO A 169 -6.58 15.75 5.84
C PRO A 169 -6.44 15.59 7.36
N ALA A 170 -5.42 16.24 7.92
CA ALA A 170 -5.17 16.23 9.36
C ALA A 170 -6.41 16.71 10.12
N GLY A 171 -6.93 15.86 11.02
CA GLY A 171 -8.17 16.12 11.80
C GLY A 171 -9.38 15.26 11.39
N ALA A 172 -9.35 14.58 10.24
CA ALA A 172 -10.42 13.65 9.84
C ALA A 172 -10.18 12.20 10.31
N ALA A 173 -9.05 11.92 10.94
CA ALA A 173 -8.62 10.57 11.32
C ALA A 173 -9.47 9.91 12.45
N THR A 174 -10.40 10.64 13.07
CA THR A 174 -11.27 10.12 14.15
C THR A 174 -12.66 9.68 13.68
N ALA A 175 -13.02 9.91 12.42
CA ALA A 175 -14.28 9.40 11.87
C ALA A 175 -14.07 7.98 11.39
N SER A 176 -14.62 7.03 12.14
CA SER A 176 -14.84 5.61 11.78
C SER A 176 -15.03 5.42 10.29
N GLY A 177 -14.43 4.34 9.76
CA GLY A 177 -14.43 3.84 8.40
C GLY A 177 -15.51 4.32 7.41
N PRO A 178 -15.39 4.02 6.12
CA PRO A 178 -16.34 4.51 5.13
C PRO A 178 -17.75 4.20 5.62
N ALA A 179 -18.54 5.25 5.89
CA ALA A 179 -19.95 5.11 6.17
C ALA A 179 -20.58 4.51 4.90
N VAL A 180 -20.76 3.21 4.92
CA VAL A 180 -21.63 2.53 3.96
C VAL A 180 -23.03 2.99 4.36
N PRO A 181 -23.78 3.71 3.52
CA PRO A 181 -25.17 3.95 3.80
C PRO A 181 -25.89 2.61 3.69
N LEU A 182 -26.09 1.95 4.82
CA LEU A 182 -27.04 0.84 4.94
C LEU A 182 -28.45 1.43 4.86
N SER A 183 -28.90 1.74 3.67
CA SER A 183 -30.31 1.98 3.36
C SER A 183 -30.82 0.79 2.57
N LEU A 184 -31.00 -0.32 3.27
CA LEU A 184 -31.92 -1.40 2.86
C LEU A 184 -32.77 -1.75 4.08
N THR A 185 -33.74 -0.86 4.38
CA THR A 185 -34.91 -1.27 5.11
C THR A 185 -35.91 -1.76 4.06
N GLU A 186 -35.84 -3.04 3.78
CA GLU A 186 -36.92 -3.75 3.13
C GLU A 186 -37.92 -4.12 4.22
N GLU A 187 -38.99 -3.36 4.29
CA GLU A 187 -40.15 -3.71 5.08
C GLU A 187 -41.18 -4.35 4.15
N PRO A 188 -41.69 -5.55 4.40
CA PRO A 188 -42.69 -6.18 3.58
C PRO A 188 -44.12 -5.80 4.04
N GLY A 189 -44.85 -5.12 3.16
CA GLY A 189 -46.26 -5.36 2.99
C GLY A 189 -47.26 -4.64 3.85
N ALA A 190 -47.93 -3.63 3.31
CA ALA A 190 -49.39 -3.46 3.37
C ALA A 190 -49.82 -2.42 2.33
N ALA A 191 -50.74 -2.80 1.47
CA ALA A 191 -51.34 -1.99 0.44
C ALA A 191 -52.57 -1.21 0.98
N PRO A 192 -53.28 -0.36 0.19
CA PRO A 192 -53.48 1.05 0.41
C PRO A 192 -54.92 1.45 0.88
N PRO A 193 -55.24 2.73 1.03
CA PRO A 193 -56.19 3.34 0.10
C PRO A 193 -55.90 4.80 -0.31
N VAL A 194 -56.38 5.06 -1.48
CA VAL A 194 -56.57 6.26 -2.28
C VAL A 194 -57.18 7.44 -1.55
N GLU A 195 -56.64 8.65 -1.77
CA GLU A 195 -57.43 9.88 -2.07
C GLU A 195 -56.49 11.04 -2.43
N ALA A 196 -56.78 11.69 -3.56
CA ALA A 196 -56.23 12.94 -4.04
C ALA A 196 -57.27 14.07 -3.76
N PRO A 197 -57.08 15.35 -4.14
CA PRO A 197 -55.89 16.17 -4.40
C PRO A 197 -55.93 17.52 -3.63
N SER A 198 -54.83 18.23 -3.53
CA SER A 198 -54.82 19.70 -3.39
C SER A 198 -53.53 20.33 -3.86
N THR A 199 -53.71 21.19 -4.78
CA THR A 199 -52.83 22.13 -5.44
C THR A 199 -52.24 23.14 -4.46
N GLU A 200 -50.93 23.25 -4.37
CA GLU A 200 -50.27 24.52 -3.99
C GLU A 200 -48.85 24.57 -4.54
N THR A 201 -48.61 25.55 -5.36
CA THR A 201 -47.34 25.92 -5.99
C THR A 201 -46.55 26.82 -5.02
N PRO A 202 -45.32 26.53 -4.66
CA PRO A 202 -44.42 27.51 -4.09
C PRO A 202 -43.36 27.98 -5.11
N PRO A 203 -42.77 29.13 -4.85
CA PRO A 203 -42.12 29.96 -5.85
C PRO A 203 -40.73 29.46 -6.26
N ALA A 204 -40.33 29.82 -7.46
CA ALA A 204 -39.04 29.58 -8.10
C ALA A 204 -37.87 29.97 -7.22
N THR A 205 -37.08 28.95 -6.85
CA THR A 205 -35.75 29.14 -6.31
C THR A 205 -34.74 28.97 -7.46
N THR A 206 -33.93 29.98 -7.64
CA THR A 206 -32.80 30.12 -8.56
C THR A 206 -32.04 28.81 -8.77
N PRO A 207 -31.66 28.43 -9.99
CA PRO A 207 -30.85 27.27 -10.27
C PRO A 207 -29.46 27.48 -9.65
N ALA A 208 -29.14 26.70 -8.64
CA ALA A 208 -27.78 26.56 -8.16
C ALA A 208 -26.94 25.97 -9.30
N GLU A 209 -25.89 26.70 -9.60
CA GLU A 209 -24.80 26.29 -10.51
C GLU A 209 -24.40 24.84 -10.24
N PRO A 210 -24.32 23.95 -11.26
CA PRO A 210 -23.94 22.57 -11.03
C PRO A 210 -22.51 22.54 -10.54
N ALA A 211 -22.34 22.25 -9.25
CA ALA A 211 -21.04 21.94 -8.66
C ALA A 211 -20.39 20.84 -9.51
N THR A 212 -19.27 21.16 -10.13
CA THR A 212 -18.42 20.22 -10.86
C THR A 212 -18.19 18.99 -9.95
N PRO A 213 -18.53 17.79 -10.36
CA PRO A 213 -18.28 16.62 -9.53
C PRO A 213 -16.75 16.51 -9.33
N PRO A 214 -16.25 16.33 -8.09
CA PRO A 214 -14.86 16.12 -7.87
C PRO A 214 -14.43 14.89 -8.69
N SER A 215 -13.32 15.03 -9.42
CA SER A 215 -12.75 13.97 -10.25
C SER A 215 -12.47 12.75 -9.37
N GLY A 216 -13.47 11.88 -9.26
CA GLY A 216 -13.35 10.64 -8.51
C GLY A 216 -12.36 9.71 -9.22
N ILE A 217 -11.42 9.18 -8.47
CA ILE A 217 -10.57 8.09 -8.97
C ILE A 217 -11.49 6.90 -9.22
N PRO A 218 -11.50 6.30 -10.43
CA PRO A 218 -12.35 5.16 -10.73
C PRO A 218 -12.13 4.04 -9.71
N GLY A 219 -13.22 3.66 -9.01
CA GLY A 219 -13.18 2.58 -8.01
C GLY A 219 -13.00 3.02 -6.54
N LEU A 220 -12.74 4.30 -6.26
CA LEU A 220 -12.82 4.86 -4.91
C LEU A 220 -14.16 5.55 -4.72
N PRO A 221 -14.99 5.09 -3.76
CA PRO A 221 -16.34 5.62 -3.59
C PRO A 221 -16.36 7.07 -3.10
N PHE A 222 -15.31 7.54 -2.47
CA PHE A 222 -15.21 8.91 -1.98
C PHE A 222 -13.78 9.30 -1.62
N VAL A 223 -13.28 10.39 -2.18
CA VAL A 223 -12.06 11.06 -1.73
C VAL A 223 -12.48 12.36 -1.07
N ALA A 224 -12.25 12.48 0.23
CA ALA A 224 -12.59 13.70 0.96
C ALA A 224 -11.84 14.91 0.38
N PRO A 225 -12.46 16.09 0.29
CA PRO A 225 -11.77 17.29 -0.17
C PRO A 225 -10.59 17.59 0.77
N GLY A 226 -9.42 17.88 0.18
CA GLY A 226 -8.18 18.10 0.92
C GLY A 226 -7.36 16.83 1.24
N SER A 227 -7.76 15.66 0.75
CA SER A 227 -6.96 14.44 0.86
C SER A 227 -5.77 14.48 -0.10
N GLU A 228 -4.63 14.01 0.37
CA GLU A 228 -3.44 13.78 -0.47
C GLU A 228 -3.56 12.40 -1.14
N VAL A 229 -3.29 12.33 -2.44
CA VAL A 229 -3.36 11.10 -3.22
C VAL A 229 -1.98 10.78 -3.79
N PHE A 230 -1.43 9.64 -3.39
CA PHE A 230 -0.16 9.11 -3.89
C PHE A 230 -0.43 7.94 -4.83
N ARG A 231 0.09 8.01 -6.05
CA ARG A 231 0.07 6.90 -7.02
C ARG A 231 1.45 6.29 -7.10
N ILE A 232 1.55 5.01 -6.87
CA ILE A 232 2.82 4.29 -6.76
C ILE A 232 2.75 3.08 -7.68
N SER A 233 3.76 2.94 -8.54
CA SER A 233 3.91 1.76 -9.37
C SER A 233 4.26 0.54 -8.50
N LEU A 234 3.47 -0.50 -8.60
CA LEU A 234 3.69 -1.75 -7.87
C LEU A 234 5.02 -2.41 -8.27
N LEU A 235 5.39 -2.29 -9.55
CA LEU A 235 6.66 -2.81 -10.05
C LEU A 235 7.86 -2.08 -9.45
N GLU A 236 7.81 -0.74 -9.38
CA GLU A 236 8.88 0.05 -8.76
C GLU A 236 8.98 -0.21 -7.26
N LEU A 237 7.84 -0.40 -6.58
CA LEU A 237 7.81 -0.76 -5.17
C LEU A 237 8.45 -2.13 -4.92
N GLN A 238 8.15 -3.12 -5.76
CA GLN A 238 8.70 -4.47 -5.66
C GLN A 238 10.18 -4.55 -6.06
N SER A 239 10.65 -3.66 -6.92
CA SER A 239 12.08 -3.55 -7.27
C SER A 239 12.94 -3.00 -6.14
N GLY A 240 12.32 -2.58 -5.02
CA GLY A 240 13.01 -2.09 -3.83
C GLY A 240 13.43 -0.63 -3.90
N ASN A 241 12.81 0.17 -4.78
CA ASN A 241 13.08 1.61 -4.85
C ASN A 241 12.62 2.30 -3.54
N PRO A 242 13.56 2.84 -2.72
CA PRO A 242 13.22 3.41 -1.42
C PRO A 242 12.37 4.68 -1.53
N GLU A 243 12.48 5.44 -2.61
CA GLU A 243 11.71 6.67 -2.83
C GLU A 243 10.22 6.39 -3.04
N LYS A 244 9.87 5.20 -3.53
CA LYS A 244 8.49 4.77 -3.76
C LYS A 244 7.88 4.05 -2.56
N ASN A 245 8.71 3.68 -1.57
CA ASN A 245 8.26 3.03 -0.36
C ASN A 245 7.84 4.08 0.68
N ILE A 246 6.66 4.64 0.51
CA ILE A 246 6.14 5.68 1.40
C ILE A 246 5.82 5.15 2.79
N THR A 247 5.99 6.03 3.78
CA THR A 247 5.54 5.78 5.15
C THR A 247 4.05 6.06 5.27
N LEU A 248 3.30 5.05 5.70
CA LEU A 248 1.87 5.13 5.94
C LEU A 248 1.57 5.78 7.30
N ARG A 249 0.41 6.40 7.40
CA ARG A 249 -0.11 7.02 8.63
C ARG A 249 -1.44 6.38 9.02
N ALA A 250 -1.80 6.51 10.28
CA ALA A 250 -3.12 6.09 10.75
C ALA A 250 -4.22 6.80 9.95
N GLY A 251 -5.21 6.03 9.49
CA GLY A 251 -6.31 6.55 8.67
C GLY A 251 -6.03 6.55 7.16
N ASP A 252 -4.81 6.25 6.71
CA ASP A 252 -4.53 6.12 5.28
C ASP A 252 -5.39 4.98 4.67
N THR A 253 -5.90 5.22 3.47
CA THR A 253 -6.60 4.21 2.69
C THR A 253 -5.74 3.78 1.51
N VAL A 254 -5.39 2.50 1.45
CA VAL A 254 -4.59 1.91 0.37
C VAL A 254 -5.54 1.17 -0.57
N TYR A 255 -5.65 1.67 -1.78
CA TYR A 255 -6.52 1.11 -2.80
C TYR A 255 -5.72 0.42 -3.90
N PHE A 256 -6.07 -0.82 -4.17
CA PHE A 256 -5.51 -1.62 -5.25
C PHE A 256 -6.53 -1.69 -6.40
N PRO A 257 -6.38 -0.90 -7.46
CA PRO A 257 -7.29 -0.94 -8.59
C PRO A 257 -7.20 -2.29 -9.30
N LYS A 258 -8.29 -2.69 -9.95
CA LYS A 258 -8.25 -3.81 -10.88
C LYS A 258 -7.40 -3.46 -12.09
N ALA A 259 -6.75 -4.47 -12.65
CA ALA A 259 -6.03 -4.31 -13.91
C ALA A 259 -6.99 -3.83 -14.99
N ALA A 260 -6.59 -2.80 -15.70
CA ALA A 260 -7.32 -2.35 -16.85
C ALA A 260 -7.39 -3.46 -17.90
N GLN A 261 -8.47 -3.50 -18.66
CA GLN A 261 -8.72 -4.50 -19.69
C GLN A 261 -8.90 -3.84 -21.05
N VAL A 262 -8.61 -4.61 -22.08
CA VAL A 262 -8.91 -4.31 -23.48
C VAL A 262 -9.85 -5.39 -23.97
N TYR A 263 -10.91 -5.01 -24.63
CA TYR A 263 -11.87 -5.93 -25.19
C TYR A 263 -11.57 -6.18 -26.65
N VAL A 264 -11.45 -7.44 -27.06
CA VAL A 264 -11.27 -7.81 -28.48
C VAL A 264 -12.49 -8.55 -28.96
N MET A 265 -13.13 -8.03 -30.00
CA MET A 265 -14.38 -8.53 -30.53
C MET A 265 -14.33 -8.68 -32.06
N GLY A 266 -15.31 -9.42 -32.62
CA GLY A 266 -15.46 -9.64 -34.05
C GLY A 266 -14.76 -10.91 -34.52
N SER A 267 -14.23 -10.88 -35.76
CA SER A 267 -13.67 -12.06 -36.42
C SER A 267 -12.24 -12.37 -35.95
N VAL A 268 -12.11 -12.69 -34.66
CA VAL A 268 -10.87 -13.15 -34.00
C VAL A 268 -11.03 -14.57 -33.47
N ALA A 269 -9.93 -15.28 -33.26
CA ALA A 269 -9.97 -16.66 -32.82
C ALA A 269 -10.59 -16.82 -31.41
N ARG A 270 -10.29 -15.90 -30.50
CA ARG A 270 -10.81 -15.89 -29.12
C ARG A 270 -11.27 -14.49 -28.77
N PRO A 271 -12.55 -14.12 -28.98
CA PRO A 271 -13.07 -12.84 -28.51
C PRO A 271 -13.20 -12.83 -27.00
N GLY A 272 -12.95 -11.66 -26.38
CA GLY A 272 -13.06 -11.50 -24.93
C GLY A 272 -12.25 -10.35 -24.35
N PRO A 273 -12.25 -10.21 -23.00
CA PRO A 273 -11.42 -9.26 -22.32
C PRO A 273 -9.98 -9.78 -22.17
N TYR A 274 -9.02 -8.88 -22.37
CA TYR A 274 -7.59 -9.15 -22.21
C TYR A 274 -6.98 -8.10 -21.28
N ARG A 275 -6.04 -8.53 -20.45
CA ARG A 275 -5.34 -7.62 -19.54
C ARG A 275 -4.55 -6.59 -20.34
N TYR A 276 -4.78 -5.33 -20.06
CA TYR A 276 -4.03 -4.23 -20.63
C TYR A 276 -2.61 -4.19 -20.04
N GLN A 277 -1.64 -3.94 -20.86
CA GLN A 277 -0.27 -3.64 -20.48
C GLN A 277 0.09 -2.26 -21.01
N GLU A 278 0.84 -1.50 -20.23
CA GLU A 278 1.27 -0.17 -20.66
C GLU A 278 2.11 -0.26 -21.93
N GLY A 279 1.79 0.59 -22.91
CA GLY A 279 2.43 0.52 -24.22
C GLY A 279 1.94 -0.60 -25.14
N MET A 280 0.83 -1.30 -24.79
CA MET A 280 0.26 -2.35 -25.64
C MET A 280 -0.18 -1.81 -26.99
N THR A 281 0.22 -2.50 -28.06
CA THR A 281 -0.20 -2.20 -29.44
C THR A 281 -1.43 -3.04 -29.83
N VAL A 282 -2.14 -2.57 -30.88
CA VAL A 282 -3.26 -3.30 -31.47
C VAL A 282 -2.82 -4.71 -31.90
N LEU A 283 -1.60 -4.86 -32.46
CA LEU A 283 -1.08 -6.15 -32.87
C LEU A 283 -0.91 -7.10 -31.67
N GLN A 284 -0.36 -6.61 -30.57
CA GLN A 284 -0.20 -7.41 -29.35
C GLN A 284 -1.55 -7.87 -28.80
N ALA A 285 -2.53 -6.96 -28.73
CA ALA A 285 -3.88 -7.31 -28.27
C ALA A 285 -4.54 -8.36 -29.18
N LEU A 286 -4.42 -8.21 -30.49
CA LEU A 286 -4.92 -9.20 -31.45
C LEU A 286 -4.19 -10.55 -31.32
N THR A 287 -2.88 -10.53 -31.08
CA THR A 287 -2.09 -11.76 -30.87
C THR A 287 -2.54 -12.52 -29.64
N LEU A 288 -2.82 -11.82 -28.53
CA LEU A 288 -3.41 -12.41 -27.32
C LEU A 288 -4.78 -13.06 -27.60
N ALA A 289 -5.57 -12.44 -28.49
CA ALA A 289 -6.85 -12.98 -28.94
C ALA A 289 -6.72 -14.12 -29.97
N GLY A 290 -5.49 -14.58 -30.26
CA GLY A 290 -5.22 -15.66 -31.22
C GLY A 290 -5.22 -15.22 -32.68
N GLY A 291 -5.19 -13.91 -32.94
CA GLY A 291 -5.19 -13.34 -34.29
C GLY A 291 -6.61 -13.24 -34.92
N ALA A 292 -6.66 -12.64 -36.09
CA ALA A 292 -7.88 -12.63 -36.91
C ALA A 292 -8.12 -14.03 -37.52
N THR A 293 -9.38 -14.44 -37.58
CA THR A 293 -9.79 -15.67 -38.28
C THR A 293 -9.58 -15.52 -39.79
N GLU A 294 -9.75 -16.60 -40.54
CA GLU A 294 -9.67 -16.58 -42.02
C GLU A 294 -10.65 -15.58 -42.65
N ARG A 295 -11.79 -15.36 -42.01
CA ARG A 295 -12.79 -14.37 -42.41
C ARG A 295 -12.51 -12.96 -41.83
N GLY A 296 -11.58 -12.81 -40.91
CA GLY A 296 -11.23 -11.55 -40.27
C GLY A 296 -10.29 -10.68 -41.08
N SER A 297 -10.47 -9.37 -41.01
CA SER A 297 -9.57 -8.38 -41.62
C SER A 297 -8.83 -7.59 -40.57
N ALA A 298 -7.64 -8.05 -40.15
CA ALA A 298 -6.81 -7.36 -39.14
C ALA A 298 -6.42 -5.93 -39.57
N GLY A 299 -6.20 -5.70 -40.88
CA GLY A 299 -5.84 -4.37 -41.42
C GLY A 299 -6.99 -3.36 -41.41
N ARG A 300 -8.25 -3.78 -41.12
CA ARG A 300 -9.43 -2.92 -41.02
C ARG A 300 -9.95 -2.85 -39.60
N THR A 301 -9.15 -3.24 -38.61
CA THR A 301 -9.52 -3.15 -37.19
C THR A 301 -9.88 -1.73 -36.82
N LYS A 302 -10.96 -1.60 -36.04
CA LYS A 302 -11.40 -0.35 -35.44
C LYS A 302 -11.25 -0.42 -33.94
N VAL A 303 -10.88 0.70 -33.33
CA VAL A 303 -11.02 0.89 -31.88
C VAL A 303 -12.30 1.66 -31.60
N VAL A 304 -13.02 1.17 -30.63
CA VAL A 304 -14.17 1.84 -30.04
C VAL A 304 -13.79 2.31 -28.64
N ARG A 305 -13.85 3.58 -28.44
CA ARG A 305 -13.47 4.24 -27.18
C ARG A 305 -14.59 5.12 -26.67
N ILE A 306 -14.82 5.12 -25.38
CA ILE A 306 -15.76 6.05 -24.75
C ILE A 306 -14.98 7.28 -24.28
N VAL A 307 -15.22 8.43 -24.92
CA VAL A 307 -14.61 9.70 -24.54
C VAL A 307 -15.74 10.65 -24.13
N ASN A 308 -15.68 11.15 -22.89
CA ASN A 308 -16.70 12.05 -22.33
C ASN A 308 -18.15 11.48 -22.48
N GLY A 309 -18.33 10.18 -22.24
CA GLY A 309 -19.62 9.52 -22.35
C GLY A 309 -20.09 9.28 -23.79
N ARG A 310 -19.31 9.66 -24.80
CA ARG A 310 -19.61 9.44 -26.21
C ARG A 310 -18.75 8.33 -26.79
N LYS A 311 -19.38 7.46 -27.56
CA LYS A 311 -18.72 6.39 -28.31
C LYS A 311 -18.00 6.99 -29.52
N VAL A 312 -16.68 6.83 -29.60
CA VAL A 312 -15.85 7.24 -30.73
C VAL A 312 -15.26 5.99 -31.40
N GLU A 313 -15.52 5.84 -32.68
CA GLU A 313 -14.93 4.77 -33.51
C GLU A 313 -13.80 5.34 -34.37
N LYS A 314 -12.63 4.72 -34.31
CA LYS A 314 -11.46 5.11 -35.11
C LYS A 314 -10.84 3.87 -35.76
N LYS A 315 -10.47 3.97 -37.05
CA LYS A 315 -9.63 2.96 -37.67
C LYS A 315 -8.22 3.04 -37.08
N VAL A 316 -7.65 1.90 -36.78
CA VAL A 316 -6.32 1.79 -36.17
C VAL A 316 -5.42 0.89 -36.99
N LYS A 317 -4.12 1.15 -36.92
CA LYS A 317 -3.08 0.31 -37.51
C LYS A 317 -2.58 -0.69 -36.45
N ALA A 318 -1.95 -1.75 -36.89
CA ALA A 318 -1.38 -2.77 -36.02
C ALA A 318 -0.35 -2.21 -35.00
N THR A 319 0.33 -1.12 -35.36
CA THR A 319 1.34 -0.44 -34.55
C THR A 319 0.78 0.60 -33.59
N ASP A 320 -0.51 0.96 -33.72
CA ASP A 320 -1.11 1.97 -32.88
C ASP A 320 -1.25 1.46 -31.43
N LEU A 321 -1.11 2.38 -30.47
CA LEU A 321 -1.27 2.07 -29.06
C LEU A 321 -2.75 1.95 -28.69
N VAL A 322 -3.05 0.95 -27.91
CA VAL A 322 -4.36 0.73 -27.28
C VAL A 322 -4.36 1.43 -25.93
N LEU A 323 -5.47 2.00 -25.54
CA LEU A 323 -5.67 2.55 -24.20
C LEU A 323 -6.48 1.58 -23.31
N PRO A 324 -6.41 1.76 -22.00
CA PRO A 324 -7.28 1.05 -21.07
C PRO A 324 -8.76 1.18 -21.47
N GLU A 325 -9.51 0.08 -21.35
CA GLU A 325 -10.95 -0.01 -21.67
C GLU A 325 -11.32 0.17 -23.15
N ASP A 326 -10.34 0.22 -24.04
CA ASP A 326 -10.61 0.21 -25.48
C ASP A 326 -11.25 -1.12 -25.91
N THR A 327 -12.17 -1.04 -26.85
CA THR A 327 -12.72 -2.21 -27.53
C THR A 327 -12.20 -2.26 -28.95
N LEU A 328 -11.43 -3.30 -29.27
CA LEU A 328 -10.95 -3.59 -30.62
C LEU A 328 -11.98 -4.43 -31.37
N MET A 329 -12.46 -3.94 -32.50
CA MET A 329 -13.40 -4.63 -33.34
C MET A 329 -12.73 -5.03 -34.66
N VAL A 330 -12.64 -6.34 -34.93
CA VAL A 330 -12.10 -6.89 -36.17
C VAL A 330 -13.25 -7.21 -37.08
N PRO A 331 -13.44 -6.47 -38.19
CA PRO A 331 -14.53 -6.73 -39.11
C PRO A 331 -14.25 -7.94 -39.98
N GLU A 332 -15.31 -8.47 -40.56
CA GLU A 332 -15.19 -9.53 -41.60
C GLU A 332 -14.58 -8.98 -42.87
N ARG A 333 -13.93 -9.86 -43.61
CA ARG A 333 -13.45 -9.64 -44.94
C ARG A 333 -14.63 -9.74 -45.92
N PHE A 334 -15.00 -8.63 -46.53
CA PHE A 334 -15.88 -8.70 -47.71
C PHE A 334 -15.00 -9.04 -48.90
N PHE A 335 -15.39 -10.07 -49.62
CA PHE A 335 -14.80 -10.46 -50.88
C PHE A 335 -15.21 -9.49 -51.97
#